data_d13108583869750fc4b3eab50847e71c
#
_entry.id   d13108583869750fc4b3eab50847e71c
#
_cell.length_a   1.000
_cell.length_b   1.000
_cell.length_c   1.000
_cell.angle_alpha   90.00
_cell.angle_beta   90.00
_cell.angle_gamma   90.00
#
_symmetry.space_group_name_H-M   'P 1'
#
loop_
_entity.id
_entity.type
_entity.pdbx_description
1 polymer ?
#
loop_
_entity_poly.entity_id
_entity_poly.type
_entity_poly.pdbx_seq_one_letter_code
_entity_poly.pdbx_strand_id
1 'polypeptide(L)'
;MGGMAAAAAGANSQLKMGKLKVLDKTPADLGYSFPPEWHPHQATWFSWPRPEGISFPDKYHSVPENLARIIREITPREQVHINVPNANYERIVKQQLQEHGCPPANLFFHHIKTNESWCRDHGPAFVLKNSRSKTQAAIVDWAFNAWGGKYPPYDDDDAVPTRIAEKMKLPIFYPGIVMEGGAVDFNGAGTVLTTESCLLNKNRNPKLSKKRIEQYLKDYYGQSHVCWLGDGIAGDDTDGHVDDLARFINPTTIVVAVEDDPKDENYKILRENLKRCRLLKDQAGRPFDILEIPMPGVVEHDGQRLPATYVNFYFINGALLVPIYRQKTSDKKALEILQKALPGRQIIGIDCVELIWGLGAIHCLTQQQPRF
;
A
#
# COMPACT_ATOMS: atom_id res chain seq x y z
N MET A 1 -23.44 -28.26 62.08
CA MET A 1 -23.79 -26.85 62.35
C MET A 1 -22.97 -26.00 61.41
N GLY A 2 -23.64 -25.26 60.62
CA GLY A 2 -23.42 -24.62 59.40
C GLY A 2 -22.12 -23.87 59.15
N GLY A 3 -21.46 -24.18 58.07
CA GLY A 3 -20.43 -23.41 57.47
C GLY A 3 -20.97 -22.74 56.20
N MET A 4 -21.04 -21.40 56.19
CA MET A 4 -21.40 -20.61 55.02
C MET A 4 -20.18 -20.47 54.10
N ALA A 5 -20.30 -20.97 52.88
CA ALA A 5 -19.36 -20.74 51.82
C ALA A 5 -19.69 -19.38 51.16
N ALA A 6 -18.73 -18.43 51.18
CA ALA A 6 -18.83 -17.18 50.46
C ALA A 6 -18.46 -17.42 48.99
N ALA A 7 -19.42 -17.22 48.10
CA ALA A 7 -19.18 -17.22 46.66
C ALA A 7 -18.59 -15.90 46.23
N ALA A 8 -17.36 -15.94 45.71
CA ALA A 8 -16.71 -14.79 45.04
C ALA A 8 -17.34 -14.63 43.65
N ALA A 9 -18.09 -13.54 43.47
CA ALA A 9 -18.59 -13.12 42.15
C ALA A 9 -17.44 -12.53 41.33
N GLY A 10 -16.91 -13.32 40.39
CA GLY A 10 -16.01 -12.84 39.35
C GLY A 10 -16.79 -11.98 38.39
N ALA A 11 -16.50 -10.68 38.39
CA ALA A 11 -17.03 -9.75 37.41
C ALA A 11 -16.36 -10.01 36.04
N ASN A 12 -17.03 -10.76 35.18
CA ASN A 12 -16.68 -10.87 33.76
C ASN A 12 -17.06 -9.54 33.08
N SER A 13 -16.07 -8.65 32.96
CA SER A 13 -16.19 -7.49 32.07
C SER A 13 -15.97 -7.97 30.63
N GLN A 14 -16.96 -8.63 30.04
CA GLN A 14 -17.06 -8.73 28.59
C GLN A 14 -17.29 -7.30 28.06
N LEU A 15 -16.21 -6.69 27.56
CA LEU A 15 -16.29 -5.53 26.69
C LEU A 15 -17.23 -5.93 25.53
N LYS A 16 -18.44 -5.35 25.53
CA LYS A 16 -19.35 -5.45 24.39
C LYS A 16 -18.64 -4.81 23.20
N MET A 17 -17.97 -5.63 22.36
CA MET A 17 -17.53 -5.19 21.05
C MET A 17 -18.77 -4.73 20.28
N GLY A 18 -18.77 -3.45 19.88
CA GLY A 18 -19.85 -2.89 19.08
C GLY A 18 -19.94 -3.69 17.79
N LYS A 19 -21.15 -4.11 17.41
CA LYS A 19 -21.37 -4.87 16.17
C LYS A 19 -20.84 -4.08 14.98
N LEU A 20 -19.93 -4.66 14.19
CA LEU A 20 -19.38 -4.06 12.98
C LEU A 20 -20.51 -3.62 12.04
N LYS A 21 -20.45 -2.38 11.52
CA LYS A 21 -21.45 -1.84 10.63
C LYS A 21 -21.11 -2.18 9.19
N VAL A 22 -21.63 -3.30 8.70
CA VAL A 22 -21.53 -3.69 7.28
C VAL A 22 -22.55 -2.88 6.47
N LEU A 23 -22.13 -2.37 5.31
CA LEU A 23 -22.95 -1.57 4.41
C LEU A 23 -23.30 -2.38 3.16
N ASP A 24 -24.61 -2.47 2.85
CA ASP A 24 -25.13 -3.30 1.75
C ASP A 24 -25.10 -2.62 0.37
N LYS A 25 -25.01 -1.27 0.34
CA LYS A 25 -24.86 -0.49 -0.89
C LYS A 25 -23.38 -0.28 -1.17
N THR A 26 -23.04 -0.01 -2.44
CA THR A 26 -21.64 0.29 -2.79
C THR A 26 -21.17 1.64 -2.22
N PRO A 27 -19.85 1.84 -2.02
CA PRO A 27 -19.31 3.15 -1.67
C PRO A 27 -19.80 4.26 -2.60
N ALA A 28 -19.77 4.05 -3.91
CA ALA A 28 -20.22 5.03 -4.90
C ALA A 28 -21.69 5.42 -4.72
N ASP A 29 -22.61 4.45 -4.50
CA ASP A 29 -24.03 4.70 -4.22
C ASP A 29 -24.25 5.58 -2.99
N LEU A 30 -23.34 5.48 -2.01
CA LEU A 30 -23.40 6.24 -0.77
C LEU A 30 -22.60 7.53 -0.81
N GLY A 31 -21.93 7.83 -1.94
CA GLY A 31 -21.13 9.03 -2.15
C GLY A 31 -19.75 9.00 -1.51
N TYR A 32 -19.21 7.81 -1.26
CA TYR A 32 -17.81 7.61 -0.87
C TYR A 32 -16.92 7.46 -2.11
N SER A 33 -15.68 7.95 -2.00
CA SER A 33 -14.64 7.73 -3.00
C SER A 33 -13.27 7.52 -2.32
N PHE A 34 -12.38 6.80 -3.00
CA PHE A 34 -11.00 6.62 -2.55
C PHE A 34 -10.20 7.88 -2.87
N PRO A 35 -9.57 8.53 -1.87
CA PRO A 35 -8.79 9.74 -2.09
C PRO A 35 -7.43 9.41 -2.73
N PRO A 36 -6.78 10.38 -3.40
CA PRO A 36 -5.43 10.20 -3.90
C PRO A 36 -4.44 10.08 -2.74
N GLU A 37 -3.28 9.45 -2.95
CA GLU A 37 -2.30 9.23 -1.89
C GLU A 37 -1.75 10.53 -1.28
N TRP A 38 -1.69 11.63 -2.02
CA TRP A 38 -1.29 12.94 -1.48
C TRP A 38 -2.38 13.68 -0.69
N HIS A 39 -3.56 13.08 -0.49
CA HIS A 39 -4.55 13.61 0.46
C HIS A 39 -3.91 13.72 1.86
N PRO A 40 -4.24 14.73 2.68
CA PRO A 40 -3.69 14.82 4.04
C PRO A 40 -3.90 13.53 4.83
N HIS A 41 -2.81 12.98 5.34
CA HIS A 41 -2.87 11.75 6.14
C HIS A 41 -3.16 12.05 7.60
N GLN A 42 -3.97 11.20 8.23
CA GLN A 42 -4.04 11.04 9.68
C GLN A 42 -2.92 10.13 10.15
N ALA A 43 -2.68 9.04 9.42
CA ALA A 43 -1.70 8.02 9.79
C ALA A 43 -1.20 7.23 8.58
N THR A 44 -0.06 6.57 8.78
CA THR A 44 0.46 5.48 7.95
C THR A 44 0.38 4.16 8.73
N TRP A 45 -0.14 3.11 8.10
CA TRP A 45 -0.21 1.76 8.65
C TRP A 45 0.91 0.89 8.11
N PHE A 46 1.45 0.02 8.99
CA PHE A 46 2.40 -1.04 8.72
C PHE A 46 1.91 -2.36 9.30
N SER A 47 2.26 -3.46 8.67
CA SER A 47 2.27 -4.79 9.27
C SER A 47 3.73 -5.17 9.52
N TRP A 48 4.11 -5.37 10.80
CA TRP A 48 5.52 -5.59 11.12
C TRP A 48 5.96 -6.97 10.64
N PRO A 49 7.04 -7.07 9.84
CA PRO A 49 7.56 -8.37 9.40
C PRO A 49 8.07 -9.20 10.58
N ARG A 50 8.06 -10.50 10.41
CA ARG A 50 8.53 -11.44 11.43
C ARG A 50 9.66 -12.29 10.87
N PRO A 51 10.64 -12.72 11.70
CA PRO A 51 11.76 -13.53 11.23
C PRO A 51 11.32 -14.89 10.67
N GLU A 52 10.16 -15.40 11.11
CA GLU A 52 9.54 -16.63 10.59
C GLU A 52 8.69 -16.43 9.33
N GLY A 53 8.53 -15.18 8.87
CA GLY A 53 7.83 -14.85 7.62
C GLY A 53 8.64 -15.25 6.39
N ILE A 54 7.98 -15.39 5.26
CA ILE A 54 8.63 -15.81 4.00
C ILE A 54 9.21 -14.65 3.21
N SER A 55 8.80 -13.41 3.48
CA SER A 55 9.23 -12.23 2.71
C SER A 55 10.72 -11.90 2.83
N PHE A 56 11.36 -12.22 3.97
CA PHE A 56 12.76 -11.90 4.22
C PHE A 56 13.53 -13.12 4.77
N PRO A 57 13.56 -14.25 4.06
CA PRO A 57 14.23 -15.45 4.52
C PRO A 57 15.73 -15.17 4.70
N ASP A 58 16.29 -15.56 5.85
CA ASP A 58 17.71 -15.40 6.21
C ASP A 58 18.24 -13.95 6.24
N LYS A 59 17.39 -12.94 5.93
CA LYS A 59 17.75 -11.52 5.82
C LYS A 59 17.00 -10.61 6.79
N TYR A 60 16.16 -11.15 7.64
CA TYR A 60 15.35 -10.37 8.58
C TYR A 60 16.18 -9.43 9.48
N HIS A 61 17.43 -9.77 9.77
CA HIS A 61 18.27 -8.98 10.68
C HIS A 61 18.47 -7.52 10.25
N SER A 62 18.43 -7.21 8.97
CA SER A 62 18.55 -5.83 8.44
C SER A 62 17.21 -5.10 8.29
N VAL A 63 16.09 -5.82 8.31
CA VAL A 63 14.75 -5.25 8.04
C VAL A 63 14.29 -4.26 9.10
N PRO A 64 14.45 -4.51 10.42
CA PRO A 64 14.05 -3.55 11.46
C PRO A 64 14.71 -2.17 11.32
N GLU A 65 16.02 -2.12 10.99
CA GLU A 65 16.73 -0.86 10.76
C GLU A 65 16.15 -0.10 9.56
N ASN A 66 15.88 -0.79 8.45
CA ASN A 66 15.33 -0.17 7.25
C ASN A 66 13.92 0.38 7.48
N LEU A 67 13.06 -0.37 8.19
CA LEU A 67 11.74 0.10 8.59
C LEU A 67 11.83 1.30 9.55
N ALA A 68 12.77 1.27 10.50
CA ALA A 68 12.98 2.39 11.40
C ALA A 68 13.38 3.68 10.65
N ARG A 69 14.18 3.57 9.58
CA ARG A 69 14.52 4.71 8.71
C ARG A 69 13.26 5.33 8.08
N ILE A 70 12.37 4.50 7.53
CA ILE A 70 11.10 4.96 6.96
C ILE A 70 10.22 5.60 8.05
N ILE A 71 10.01 4.91 9.16
CA ILE A 71 9.13 5.35 10.25
C ILE A 71 9.63 6.65 10.88
N ARG A 72 10.95 6.84 11.00
CA ARG A 72 11.56 8.07 11.51
C ARG A 72 11.24 9.29 10.65
N GLU A 73 11.10 9.13 9.33
CA GLU A 73 10.68 10.21 8.45
C GLU A 73 9.17 10.51 8.56
N ILE A 74 8.36 9.52 8.90
CA ILE A 74 6.90 9.64 9.00
C ILE A 74 6.47 10.26 10.33
N THR A 75 7.00 9.80 11.46
CA THR A 75 6.54 10.16 12.83
C THR A 75 6.52 11.66 13.16
N PRO A 76 7.41 12.53 12.59
CA PRO A 76 7.30 13.98 12.78
C PRO A 76 6.13 14.63 12.04
N ARG A 77 5.49 13.93 11.11
CA ARG A 77 4.50 14.48 10.16
C ARG A 77 3.09 13.91 10.32
N GLU A 78 3.01 12.64 10.73
CA GLU A 78 1.75 11.93 10.91
C GLU A 78 1.90 10.75 11.87
N GLN A 79 0.80 10.15 12.27
CA GLN A 79 0.81 8.97 13.13
C GLN A 79 1.30 7.75 12.35
N VAL A 80 1.96 6.82 13.04
CA VAL A 80 2.35 5.52 12.53
C VAL A 80 1.64 4.44 13.33
N HIS A 81 0.86 3.63 12.66
CA HIS A 81 0.13 2.50 13.23
C HIS A 81 0.80 1.19 12.80
N ILE A 82 1.14 0.33 13.74
CA ILE A 82 1.89 -0.90 13.48
C ILE A 82 1.09 -2.10 13.98
N ASN A 83 0.74 -3.00 13.07
CA ASN A 83 0.15 -4.28 13.39
C ASN A 83 1.23 -5.23 13.88
N VAL A 84 1.00 -5.85 15.03
CA VAL A 84 1.88 -6.86 15.64
C VAL A 84 1.01 -8.00 16.21
N PRO A 85 1.51 -9.24 16.27
CA PRO A 85 0.65 -10.36 16.68
C PRO A 85 0.20 -10.31 18.14
N ASN A 86 1.00 -9.72 19.05
CA ASN A 86 0.71 -9.69 20.49
C ASN A 86 1.62 -8.71 21.25
N ALA A 87 1.38 -8.57 22.56
CA ALA A 87 2.14 -7.67 23.44
C ALA A 87 3.64 -7.98 23.54
N ASN A 88 4.04 -9.24 23.39
CA ASN A 88 5.47 -9.59 23.39
C ASN A 88 6.17 -9.05 22.14
N TYR A 89 5.55 -9.21 20.97
CA TYR A 89 6.05 -8.61 19.72
C TYR A 89 6.05 -7.08 19.77
N GLU A 90 5.00 -6.47 20.33
CA GLU A 90 4.98 -5.02 20.55
C GLU A 90 6.23 -4.55 21.32
N ARG A 91 6.61 -5.27 22.40
CA ARG A 91 7.81 -4.94 23.19
C ARG A 91 9.08 -5.07 22.35
N ILE A 92 9.20 -6.14 21.55
CA ILE A 92 10.35 -6.38 20.67
C ILE A 92 10.47 -5.26 19.63
N VAL A 93 9.37 -4.93 18.95
CA VAL A 93 9.35 -3.89 17.91
C VAL A 93 9.67 -2.51 18.49
N LYS A 94 9.13 -2.17 19.66
CA LYS A 94 9.48 -0.92 20.35
C LYS A 94 10.98 -0.83 20.64
N GLN A 95 11.59 -1.92 21.10
CA GLN A 95 13.02 -1.98 21.37
C GLN A 95 13.81 -1.81 20.05
N GLN A 96 13.47 -2.54 18.99
CA GLN A 96 14.13 -2.41 17.68
C GLN A 96 14.05 -0.99 17.13
N LEU A 97 12.88 -0.36 17.19
CA LEU A 97 12.71 1.03 16.75
C LEU A 97 13.55 2.01 17.58
N GLN A 98 13.62 1.82 18.89
CA GLN A 98 14.44 2.64 19.78
C GLN A 98 15.93 2.47 19.51
N GLU A 99 16.41 1.25 19.29
CA GLU A 99 17.81 0.93 18.97
C GLU A 99 18.25 1.61 17.66
N HIS A 100 17.33 1.76 16.70
CA HIS A 100 17.57 2.44 15.43
C HIS A 100 17.16 3.92 15.43
N GLY A 101 17.02 4.54 16.60
CA GLY A 101 16.83 5.98 16.76
C GLY A 101 15.47 6.50 16.33
N CYS A 102 14.45 5.63 16.28
CA CYS A 102 13.07 6.05 16.01
C CYS A 102 12.42 6.54 17.32
N PRO A 103 11.90 7.79 17.37
CA PRO A 103 11.27 8.30 18.58
C PRO A 103 9.95 7.59 18.85
N PRO A 104 9.56 7.39 20.14
CA PRO A 104 8.30 6.71 20.48
C PRO A 104 7.05 7.57 20.21
N ALA A 105 7.22 8.86 19.94
CA ALA A 105 6.12 9.76 19.66
C ALA A 105 5.40 9.37 18.35
N ASN A 106 4.07 9.47 18.35
CA ASN A 106 3.21 9.14 17.21
C ASN A 106 3.25 7.67 16.75
N LEU A 107 3.77 6.74 17.58
CA LEU A 107 3.72 5.30 17.32
C LEU A 107 2.57 4.65 18.07
N PHE A 108 1.72 3.94 17.35
CA PHE A 108 0.55 3.23 17.86
C PHE A 108 0.61 1.76 17.45
N PHE A 109 0.54 0.86 18.44
CA PHE A 109 0.60 -0.57 18.20
C PHE A 109 -0.79 -1.20 18.29
N HIS A 110 -1.05 -2.15 17.39
CA HIS A 110 -2.30 -2.88 17.33
C HIS A 110 -2.00 -4.38 17.34
N HIS A 111 -2.62 -5.12 18.28
CA HIS A 111 -2.50 -6.57 18.31
C HIS A 111 -3.43 -7.16 17.24
N ILE A 112 -2.97 -7.06 16.01
CA ILE A 112 -3.57 -7.64 14.81
C ILE A 112 -2.50 -8.55 14.19
N LYS A 113 -2.79 -9.84 14.17
CA LYS A 113 -1.89 -10.85 13.59
C LYS A 113 -1.95 -10.75 12.08
N THR A 114 -0.80 -10.90 11.41
CA THR A 114 -0.63 -10.92 9.98
C THR A 114 0.22 -12.11 9.58
N ASN A 115 0.13 -12.56 8.34
CA ASN A 115 1.04 -13.55 7.78
C ASN A 115 2.32 -12.86 7.32
N GLU A 116 2.20 -11.77 6.53
CA GLU A 116 3.30 -11.04 5.94
C GLU A 116 3.21 -9.51 6.21
N SER A 117 4.17 -8.74 5.69
CA SER A 117 4.34 -7.32 6.01
C SER A 117 3.76 -6.35 4.98
N TRP A 118 3.20 -6.85 3.90
CA TRP A 118 2.82 -6.06 2.73
C TRP A 118 1.48 -5.35 2.94
N CYS A 119 1.49 -4.35 3.85
CA CYS A 119 0.29 -3.64 4.29
C CYS A 119 -0.41 -2.86 3.16
N ARG A 120 0.29 -2.53 2.08
CA ARG A 120 -0.32 -1.96 0.88
C ARG A 120 -1.35 -2.90 0.28
N ASP A 121 -1.05 -4.19 0.21
CA ASP A 121 -1.84 -5.15 -0.54
C ASP A 121 -2.98 -5.76 0.27
N HIS A 122 -2.73 -6.04 1.54
CA HIS A 122 -3.74 -6.59 2.44
C HIS A 122 -4.37 -5.54 3.38
N GLY A 123 -3.92 -4.30 3.34
CA GLY A 123 -4.39 -3.26 4.24
C GLY A 123 -5.76 -2.68 3.87
N PRO A 124 -6.36 -1.88 4.78
CA PRO A 124 -7.68 -1.32 4.57
C PRO A 124 -7.70 -0.25 3.48
N ALA A 125 -8.60 -0.35 2.52
CA ALA A 125 -8.84 0.72 1.57
C ALA A 125 -9.82 1.75 2.20
N PHE A 126 -9.29 2.88 2.67
CA PHE A 126 -10.09 3.94 3.28
C PHE A 126 -10.79 4.79 2.22
N VAL A 127 -12.11 4.79 2.21
CA VAL A 127 -12.92 5.65 1.35
C VAL A 127 -13.54 6.79 2.16
N LEU A 128 -13.61 7.97 1.54
CA LEU A 128 -14.11 9.18 2.18
C LEU A 128 -15.40 9.66 1.50
N LYS A 129 -16.31 10.18 2.34
CA LYS A 129 -17.49 10.91 1.91
C LYS A 129 -17.47 12.30 2.53
N ASN A 130 -17.38 13.32 1.71
CA ASN A 130 -17.49 14.69 2.14
C ASN A 130 -18.94 15.10 2.28
N SER A 131 -19.30 15.66 3.41
CA SER A 131 -20.59 16.32 3.64
C SER A 131 -20.35 17.78 4.08
N ARG A 132 -21.40 18.59 4.07
CA ARG A 132 -21.29 20.02 4.45
C ARG A 132 -20.76 20.24 5.88
N SER A 133 -20.91 19.28 6.77
CA SER A 133 -20.58 19.42 8.20
C SER A 133 -19.39 18.57 8.64
N LYS A 134 -19.08 17.46 7.95
CA LYS A 134 -18.06 16.51 8.38
C LYS A 134 -17.67 15.57 7.25
N THR A 135 -16.37 15.27 7.10
CA THR A 135 -15.89 14.14 6.34
C THR A 135 -16.15 12.84 7.10
N GLN A 136 -16.65 11.83 6.43
CA GLN A 136 -16.90 10.49 6.97
C GLN A 136 -15.99 9.51 6.27
N ALA A 137 -15.46 8.54 7.03
CA ALA A 137 -14.66 7.45 6.49
C ALA A 137 -15.39 6.12 6.58
N ALA A 138 -15.09 5.23 5.66
CA ALA A 138 -15.42 3.82 5.71
C ALA A 138 -14.25 3.01 5.15
N ILE A 139 -14.27 1.69 5.35
CA ILE A 139 -13.26 0.77 4.83
C ILE A 139 -13.90 -0.08 3.75
N VAL A 140 -13.21 -0.25 2.63
CA VAL A 140 -13.48 -1.32 1.67
C VAL A 140 -12.50 -2.45 1.96
N ASP A 141 -13.04 -3.62 2.29
CA ASP A 141 -12.31 -4.83 2.59
C ASP A 141 -12.33 -5.73 1.35
N TRP A 142 -11.31 -5.60 0.53
CA TRP A 142 -11.09 -6.45 -0.61
C TRP A 142 -10.56 -7.82 -0.17
N ALA A 143 -10.98 -8.87 -0.79
CA ALA A 143 -10.39 -10.18 -0.53
C ALA A 143 -8.91 -10.20 -0.96
N PHE A 144 -8.06 -10.77 -0.13
CA PHE A 144 -6.65 -10.95 -0.39
C PHE A 144 -6.33 -12.44 -0.51
N ASN A 145 -5.55 -12.84 -1.52
CA ASN A 145 -5.21 -14.24 -1.74
C ASN A 145 -3.71 -14.47 -1.95
N ALA A 146 -2.86 -13.64 -1.37
CA ALA A 146 -1.41 -13.70 -1.47
C ALA A 146 -0.93 -13.79 -2.94
N TRP A 147 -1.32 -12.77 -3.71
CA TRP A 147 -0.92 -12.57 -5.11
C TRP A 147 -1.24 -13.77 -6.02
N GLY A 148 -2.43 -14.32 -5.86
CA GLY A 148 -2.87 -15.46 -6.66
C GLY A 148 -2.60 -16.82 -6.03
N GLY A 149 -2.50 -16.90 -4.70
CA GLY A 149 -2.27 -18.14 -3.96
C GLY A 149 -0.82 -18.60 -3.94
N LYS A 150 0.13 -17.71 -4.26
CA LYS A 150 1.57 -18.03 -4.31
C LYS A 150 2.17 -18.29 -2.93
N TYR A 151 1.67 -17.60 -1.89
CA TYR A 151 2.27 -17.56 -0.56
C TYR A 151 1.27 -17.86 0.57
N PRO A 152 0.75 -19.09 0.67
CA PRO A 152 -0.11 -19.48 1.79
C PRO A 152 0.72 -19.72 3.07
N PRO A 153 0.13 -19.55 4.28
CA PRO A 153 -1.23 -19.07 4.53
C PRO A 153 -1.33 -17.53 4.40
N TYR A 154 -2.55 -17.00 4.19
CA TYR A 154 -2.83 -15.56 4.07
C TYR A 154 -4.12 -15.13 4.77
N ASP A 155 -4.73 -16.00 5.53
CA ASP A 155 -6.00 -15.76 6.22
C ASP A 155 -5.91 -14.67 7.29
N ASP A 156 -4.76 -14.52 7.95
CA ASP A 156 -4.54 -13.42 8.90
C ASP A 156 -4.40 -12.08 8.17
N ASP A 157 -3.77 -12.05 6.99
CA ASP A 157 -3.65 -10.86 6.15
C ASP A 157 -5.00 -10.44 5.57
N ASP A 158 -5.78 -11.37 5.03
CA ASP A 158 -7.12 -11.15 4.49
C ASP A 158 -8.07 -10.55 5.56
N ALA A 159 -7.86 -10.87 6.83
CA ALA A 159 -8.67 -10.35 7.93
C ALA A 159 -8.27 -8.95 8.44
N VAL A 160 -7.15 -8.38 8.00
CA VAL A 160 -6.62 -7.11 8.53
C VAL A 160 -7.60 -5.94 8.37
N PRO A 161 -8.24 -5.69 7.21
CA PRO A 161 -9.14 -4.55 7.05
C PRO A 161 -10.36 -4.63 7.98
N THR A 162 -10.96 -5.81 8.12
CA THR A 162 -12.06 -6.05 9.05
C THR A 162 -11.64 -5.75 10.50
N ARG A 163 -10.49 -6.26 10.96
CA ARG A 163 -10.00 -6.03 12.33
C ARG A 163 -9.70 -4.55 12.60
N ILE A 164 -9.20 -3.82 11.59
CA ILE A 164 -8.98 -2.38 11.70
C ILE A 164 -10.33 -1.62 11.74
N ALA A 165 -11.31 -2.00 10.91
CA ALA A 165 -12.64 -1.42 10.91
C ALA A 165 -13.34 -1.58 12.28
N GLU A 166 -13.26 -2.76 12.89
CA GLU A 166 -13.77 -3.01 14.24
C GLU A 166 -13.12 -2.12 15.29
N LYS A 167 -11.78 -2.03 15.26
CA LYS A 167 -11.00 -1.24 16.20
C LYS A 167 -11.29 0.26 16.08
N MET A 168 -11.40 0.75 14.86
CA MET A 168 -11.70 2.15 14.56
C MET A 168 -13.19 2.47 14.63
N LYS A 169 -14.06 1.47 14.74
CA LYS A 169 -15.53 1.59 14.69
C LYS A 169 -16.01 2.24 13.40
N LEU A 170 -15.35 1.93 12.29
CA LEU A 170 -15.72 2.43 10.97
C LEU A 170 -16.70 1.48 10.28
N PRO A 171 -17.62 2.00 9.45
CA PRO A 171 -18.40 1.17 8.53
C PRO A 171 -17.48 0.45 7.54
N ILE A 172 -17.94 -0.71 7.04
CA ILE A 172 -17.17 -1.55 6.12
C ILE A 172 -18.02 -2.02 4.95
N PHE A 173 -17.37 -2.19 3.81
CA PHE A 173 -17.90 -2.76 2.58
C PHE A 173 -17.11 -3.99 2.19
N TYR A 174 -17.78 -5.05 1.73
CA TYR A 174 -17.17 -6.28 1.25
C TYR A 174 -17.48 -6.47 -0.24
N PRO A 175 -16.54 -6.18 -1.16
CA PRO A 175 -16.75 -6.39 -2.60
C PRO A 175 -16.88 -7.87 -2.97
N GLY A 176 -16.22 -8.77 -2.24
CA GLY A 176 -16.21 -10.21 -2.50
C GLY A 176 -15.39 -10.64 -3.72
N ILE A 177 -14.45 -9.81 -4.15
CA ILE A 177 -13.45 -10.13 -5.18
C ILE A 177 -12.05 -9.82 -4.66
N VAL A 178 -11.05 -10.48 -5.24
CA VAL A 178 -9.64 -10.26 -4.92
C VAL A 178 -9.14 -8.95 -5.54
N MET A 179 -8.46 -8.13 -4.72
CA MET A 179 -7.83 -6.88 -5.14
C MET A 179 -6.71 -6.50 -4.17
N GLU A 180 -5.55 -6.19 -4.69
CA GLU A 180 -4.43 -5.67 -3.92
C GLU A 180 -4.33 -4.14 -4.06
N GLY A 181 -3.93 -3.46 -2.99
CA GLY A 181 -3.77 -2.00 -3.01
C GLY A 181 -2.68 -1.50 -3.95
N GLY A 182 -1.61 -2.28 -4.14
CA GLY A 182 -0.52 -1.99 -5.09
C GLY A 182 -0.92 -2.15 -6.57
N ALA A 183 -2.00 -2.88 -6.85
CA ALA A 183 -2.54 -3.06 -8.20
C ALA A 183 -3.25 -1.82 -8.76
N VAL A 184 -3.50 -0.78 -7.95
CA VAL A 184 -4.29 0.40 -8.33
C VAL A 184 -3.66 1.70 -7.84
N ASP A 185 -3.76 2.78 -8.64
CA ASP A 185 -3.35 4.13 -8.25
C ASP A 185 -4.38 5.17 -8.70
N PHE A 186 -4.51 6.31 -8.01
CA PHE A 186 -5.64 7.22 -8.13
C PHE A 186 -5.22 8.66 -8.35
N ASN A 187 -5.84 9.34 -9.33
CA ASN A 187 -5.55 10.75 -9.60
C ASN A 187 -6.33 11.74 -8.71
N GLY A 188 -7.22 11.26 -7.84
CA GLY A 188 -8.05 12.11 -6.98
C GLY A 188 -9.14 12.92 -7.68
N ALA A 189 -9.31 12.75 -8.99
CA ALA A 189 -10.31 13.45 -9.80
C ALA A 189 -11.29 12.50 -10.50
N GLY A 190 -11.21 11.20 -10.21
CA GLY A 190 -12.12 10.18 -10.73
C GLY A 190 -11.49 9.16 -11.68
N THR A 191 -10.16 9.17 -11.85
CA THR A 191 -9.45 8.15 -12.64
C THR A 191 -8.65 7.22 -11.73
N VAL A 192 -8.73 5.92 -12.00
CA VAL A 192 -7.86 4.87 -11.47
C VAL A 192 -6.98 4.31 -12.58
N LEU A 193 -5.69 4.09 -12.26
CA LEU A 193 -4.69 3.46 -13.10
C LEU A 193 -4.43 2.04 -12.58
N THR A 194 -4.31 1.08 -13.49
CA THR A 194 -4.05 -0.34 -13.17
C THR A 194 -3.41 -1.06 -14.35
N THR A 195 -3.10 -2.36 -14.19
CA THR A 195 -2.48 -3.19 -15.22
C THR A 195 -3.37 -4.36 -15.66
N GLU A 196 -3.24 -4.76 -16.91
CA GLU A 196 -3.92 -5.93 -17.47
C GLU A 196 -3.33 -7.22 -16.91
N SER A 197 -2.01 -7.31 -16.78
CA SER A 197 -1.30 -8.50 -16.30
C SER A 197 -1.71 -8.90 -14.87
N CYS A 198 -1.99 -7.95 -14.00
CA CYS A 198 -2.46 -8.22 -12.63
C CYS A 198 -3.96 -8.47 -12.57
N LEU A 199 -4.79 -7.46 -12.88
CA LEU A 199 -6.24 -7.57 -12.61
C LEU A 199 -6.97 -8.55 -13.53
N LEU A 200 -6.43 -8.83 -14.71
CA LEU A 200 -7.00 -9.82 -15.64
C LEU A 200 -6.34 -11.20 -15.49
N ASN A 201 -5.40 -11.36 -14.57
CA ASN A 201 -4.79 -12.65 -14.31
C ASN A 201 -5.82 -13.63 -13.74
N LYS A 202 -5.81 -14.85 -14.26
CA LYS A 202 -6.74 -15.90 -13.85
C LYS A 202 -6.58 -16.33 -12.38
N ASN A 203 -5.44 -16.02 -11.77
CA ASN A 203 -5.17 -16.33 -10.37
C ASN A 203 -5.81 -15.35 -9.37
N ARG A 204 -6.45 -14.28 -9.84
CA ARG A 204 -7.23 -13.34 -9.01
C ARG A 204 -8.73 -13.63 -9.12
N ASN A 205 -9.34 -13.20 -10.22
CA ASN A 205 -10.80 -13.27 -10.42
C ASN A 205 -11.15 -13.96 -11.76
N PRO A 206 -10.92 -15.27 -11.93
CA PRO A 206 -10.98 -15.95 -13.23
C PRO A 206 -12.35 -15.93 -13.91
N LYS A 207 -13.42 -15.66 -13.15
CA LYS A 207 -14.79 -15.62 -13.65
C LYS A 207 -15.24 -14.21 -14.09
N LEU A 208 -14.42 -13.19 -13.86
CA LEU A 208 -14.78 -11.81 -14.16
C LEU A 208 -14.18 -11.35 -15.49
N SER A 209 -15.00 -10.67 -16.29
CA SER A 209 -14.53 -9.96 -17.47
C SER A 209 -13.90 -8.61 -17.11
N LYS A 210 -13.06 -8.06 -17.98
CA LYS A 210 -12.48 -6.70 -17.85
C LYS A 210 -13.54 -5.67 -17.49
N LYS A 211 -14.66 -5.65 -18.24
CA LYS A 211 -15.78 -4.74 -17.98
C LYS A 211 -16.37 -4.90 -16.58
N ARG A 212 -16.43 -6.13 -16.05
CA ARG A 212 -16.93 -6.36 -14.70
C ARG A 212 -15.94 -5.90 -13.62
N ILE A 213 -14.65 -6.09 -13.83
CA ILE A 213 -13.60 -5.55 -12.95
C ILE A 213 -13.64 -4.02 -12.94
N GLU A 214 -13.76 -3.37 -14.10
CA GLU A 214 -13.93 -1.91 -14.18
C GLU A 214 -15.17 -1.42 -13.40
N GLN A 215 -16.25 -2.19 -13.41
CA GLN A 215 -17.44 -1.84 -12.63
C GLN A 215 -17.16 -1.93 -11.12
N TYR A 216 -16.43 -2.95 -10.66
CA TYR A 216 -16.01 -3.03 -9.25
C TYR A 216 -15.12 -1.84 -8.83
N LEU A 217 -14.17 -1.43 -9.69
CA LEU A 217 -13.32 -0.27 -9.42
C LEU A 217 -14.15 1.02 -9.31
N LYS A 218 -15.17 1.18 -10.17
CA LYS A 218 -16.09 2.32 -10.13
C LYS A 218 -16.96 2.29 -8.87
N ASP A 219 -17.55 1.15 -8.56
CA ASP A 219 -18.50 1.00 -7.46
C ASP A 219 -17.83 1.11 -6.09
N TYR A 220 -16.65 0.49 -5.91
CA TYR A 220 -16.03 0.35 -4.59
C TYR A 220 -14.91 1.36 -4.32
N TYR A 221 -14.26 1.91 -5.34
CA TYR A 221 -13.35 3.04 -5.17
C TYR A 221 -14.00 4.39 -5.51
N GLY A 222 -15.24 4.41 -6.01
CA GLY A 222 -15.95 5.64 -6.37
C GLY A 222 -15.29 6.38 -7.53
N GLN A 223 -14.68 5.64 -8.47
CA GLN A 223 -14.03 6.23 -9.65
C GLN A 223 -14.98 6.20 -10.84
N SER A 224 -14.76 7.09 -11.82
CA SER A 224 -15.59 7.16 -13.05
C SER A 224 -14.87 6.63 -14.28
N HIS A 225 -13.54 6.58 -14.26
CA HIS A 225 -12.68 6.21 -15.37
C HIS A 225 -11.58 5.25 -14.96
N VAL A 226 -11.27 4.26 -15.82
CA VAL A 226 -10.23 3.26 -15.60
C VAL A 226 -9.21 3.31 -16.73
N CYS A 227 -7.95 3.53 -16.38
CA CYS A 227 -6.81 3.49 -17.27
C CYS A 227 -6.03 2.18 -17.10
N TRP A 228 -5.63 1.56 -18.22
CA TRP A 228 -4.97 0.27 -18.22
C TRP A 228 -3.57 0.35 -18.81
N LEU A 229 -2.59 -0.16 -18.08
CA LEU A 229 -1.24 -0.48 -18.56
C LEU A 229 -1.15 -1.98 -18.89
N GLY A 230 0.01 -2.40 -19.39
CA GLY A 230 0.28 -3.78 -19.80
C GLY A 230 0.90 -4.63 -18.69
N ASP A 231 2.11 -5.12 -18.96
CA ASP A 231 2.84 -6.06 -18.12
C ASP A 231 3.71 -5.36 -17.08
N GLY A 232 4.08 -6.10 -16.01
CA GLY A 232 4.96 -5.69 -14.94
C GLY A 232 6.46 -5.74 -15.30
N ILE A 233 7.32 -5.26 -14.39
CA ILE A 233 8.78 -5.28 -14.53
C ILE A 233 9.37 -6.66 -14.18
N ALA A 234 10.58 -6.92 -14.63
CA ALA A 234 11.33 -8.11 -14.28
C ALA A 234 11.58 -8.21 -12.78
N GLY A 235 11.39 -9.40 -12.22
CA GLY A 235 11.51 -9.67 -10.80
C GLY A 235 10.24 -9.36 -9.97
N ASP A 236 9.24 -8.68 -10.53
CA ASP A 236 7.96 -8.46 -9.89
C ASP A 236 7.14 -9.75 -9.81
N ASP A 237 6.85 -10.18 -8.60
CA ASP A 237 6.09 -11.41 -8.32
C ASP A 237 4.60 -11.15 -8.04
N THR A 238 4.15 -9.91 -8.19
CA THR A 238 2.75 -9.52 -8.02
C THR A 238 1.90 -9.66 -9.29
N ASP A 239 2.49 -10.18 -10.37
CA ASP A 239 1.92 -10.24 -11.72
C ASP A 239 1.73 -8.85 -12.36
N GLY A 240 2.53 -7.86 -12.00
CA GLY A 240 2.55 -6.54 -12.61
C GLY A 240 1.73 -5.49 -11.86
N HIS A 241 2.03 -5.27 -10.60
CA HIS A 241 1.45 -4.15 -9.87
C HIS A 241 1.79 -2.80 -10.51
N VAL A 242 0.83 -1.90 -10.56
CA VAL A 242 1.00 -0.58 -11.18
C VAL A 242 1.93 0.33 -10.38
N ASP A 243 2.05 0.11 -9.07
CA ASP A 243 2.90 0.90 -8.18
C ASP A 243 4.40 0.67 -8.38
N ASP A 244 4.77 -0.32 -9.20
CA ASP A 244 6.14 -0.53 -9.69
C ASP A 244 6.40 0.04 -11.10
N LEU A 245 5.36 0.49 -11.79
CA LEU A 245 5.41 0.94 -13.19
C LEU A 245 5.13 2.42 -13.36
N ALA A 246 4.02 2.90 -12.78
CA ALA A 246 3.53 4.25 -12.99
C ALA A 246 2.62 4.70 -11.84
N ARG A 247 2.78 5.96 -11.42
CA ARG A 247 2.04 6.54 -10.31
C ARG A 247 1.59 7.96 -10.62
N PHE A 248 0.42 8.34 -10.14
CA PHE A 248 0.02 9.74 -10.13
C PHE A 248 0.79 10.52 -9.06
N ILE A 249 1.17 11.77 -9.39
CA ILE A 249 1.75 12.72 -8.42
C ILE A 249 0.88 13.96 -8.21
N ASN A 250 -0.11 14.13 -9.05
CA ASN A 250 -1.17 15.13 -8.98
C ASN A 250 -2.32 14.69 -9.93
N PRO A 251 -3.47 15.41 -10.01
CA PRO A 251 -4.60 14.98 -10.82
C PRO A 251 -4.33 14.80 -12.32
N THR A 252 -3.28 15.39 -12.86
CA THR A 252 -3.01 15.45 -14.30
C THR A 252 -1.66 14.86 -14.73
N THR A 253 -0.78 14.47 -13.78
CA THR A 253 0.57 14.00 -14.09
C THR A 253 0.79 12.56 -13.62
N ILE A 254 1.25 11.72 -14.54
CA ILE A 254 1.69 10.34 -14.28
C ILE A 254 3.22 10.30 -14.36
N VAL A 255 3.87 9.84 -13.29
CA VAL A 255 5.28 9.41 -13.31
C VAL A 255 5.29 7.99 -13.85
N VAL A 256 6.13 7.72 -14.85
CA VAL A 256 6.28 6.39 -15.47
C VAL A 256 7.75 5.98 -15.51
N ALA A 257 8.04 4.77 -15.08
CA ALA A 257 9.38 4.18 -15.17
C ALA A 257 9.77 3.95 -16.64
N VAL A 258 11.02 4.27 -16.98
CA VAL A 258 11.57 4.06 -18.32
C VAL A 258 12.93 3.38 -18.25
N GLU A 259 13.21 2.50 -19.23
CA GLU A 259 14.50 1.89 -19.42
C GLU A 259 15.01 2.26 -20.83
N ASP A 260 16.25 2.75 -20.89
CA ASP A 260 16.85 3.24 -22.12
C ASP A 260 17.80 2.21 -22.76
N ASP A 261 18.29 1.21 -21.99
CA ASP A 261 19.13 0.13 -22.56
C ASP A 261 18.26 -0.94 -23.26
N PRO A 262 18.35 -1.07 -24.59
CA PRO A 262 17.55 -2.04 -25.34
C PRO A 262 17.92 -3.52 -25.02
N LYS A 263 18.99 -3.76 -24.29
CA LYS A 263 19.41 -5.10 -23.83
C LYS A 263 18.82 -5.45 -22.46
N ASP A 264 18.30 -4.48 -21.72
CA ASP A 264 17.66 -4.73 -20.43
C ASP A 264 16.30 -5.43 -20.62
N GLU A 265 15.99 -6.37 -19.74
CA GLU A 265 14.73 -7.14 -19.75
C GLU A 265 13.50 -6.21 -19.66
N ASN A 266 13.61 -5.11 -18.93
CA ASN A 266 12.53 -4.14 -18.74
C ASN A 266 12.31 -3.22 -19.95
N TYR A 267 13.25 -3.15 -20.88
CA TYR A 267 13.18 -2.18 -21.99
C TYR A 267 11.88 -2.27 -22.78
N LYS A 268 11.54 -3.46 -23.28
CA LYS A 268 10.34 -3.64 -24.13
C LYS A 268 9.04 -3.37 -23.36
N ILE A 269 8.96 -3.87 -22.14
CA ILE A 269 7.79 -3.73 -21.26
C ILE A 269 7.56 -2.26 -20.93
N LEU A 270 8.59 -1.55 -20.46
CA LEU A 270 8.46 -0.15 -20.08
C LEU A 270 8.23 0.77 -21.27
N ARG A 271 8.82 0.48 -22.44
CA ARG A 271 8.52 1.23 -23.69
C ARG A 271 7.07 1.07 -24.12
N GLU A 272 6.47 -0.11 -23.99
CA GLU A 272 5.05 -0.33 -24.30
C GLU A 272 4.17 0.41 -23.27
N ASN A 273 4.48 0.34 -21.99
CA ASN A 273 3.73 1.07 -20.95
C ASN A 273 3.85 2.59 -21.12
N LEU A 274 5.01 3.12 -21.45
CA LEU A 274 5.20 4.54 -21.78
C LEU A 274 4.32 4.96 -22.96
N LYS A 275 4.28 4.14 -24.03
CA LYS A 275 3.42 4.39 -25.19
C LYS A 275 1.93 4.40 -24.78
N ARG A 276 1.50 3.45 -23.95
CA ARG A 276 0.14 3.42 -23.41
C ARG A 276 -0.15 4.68 -22.58
N CYS A 277 0.74 5.05 -21.64
CA CYS A 277 0.59 6.25 -20.81
C CYS A 277 0.36 7.51 -21.64
N ARG A 278 1.10 7.70 -22.74
CA ARG A 278 0.96 8.86 -23.65
C ARG A 278 -0.39 8.92 -24.39
N LEU A 279 -1.10 7.80 -24.46
CA LEU A 279 -2.42 7.71 -25.10
C LEU A 279 -3.58 7.80 -24.10
N LEU A 280 -3.30 7.65 -22.80
CA LEU A 280 -4.30 7.72 -21.75
C LEU A 280 -4.94 9.11 -21.67
N LYS A 281 -6.20 9.12 -21.27
CA LYS A 281 -6.96 10.34 -20.99
C LYS A 281 -7.58 10.23 -19.60
N ASP A 282 -7.78 11.37 -18.98
CA ASP A 282 -8.47 11.47 -17.71
C ASP A 282 -9.99 11.26 -17.84
N GLN A 283 -10.71 11.30 -16.73
CA GLN A 283 -12.17 11.18 -16.65
C GLN A 283 -12.94 12.29 -17.43
N ALA A 284 -12.24 13.37 -17.81
CA ALA A 284 -12.79 14.46 -18.64
C ALA A 284 -12.32 14.39 -20.10
N GLY A 285 -11.64 13.31 -20.50
CA GLY A 285 -11.13 13.10 -21.86
C GLY A 285 -9.85 13.89 -22.20
N ARG A 286 -9.17 14.48 -21.21
CA ARG A 286 -7.92 15.25 -21.39
C ARG A 286 -6.70 14.33 -21.28
N PRO A 287 -5.63 14.56 -22.06
CA PRO A 287 -4.38 13.79 -21.92
C PRO A 287 -3.72 14.09 -20.57
N PHE A 288 -2.95 13.13 -20.07
CA PHE A 288 -2.07 13.34 -18.92
C PHE A 288 -0.71 13.92 -19.33
N ASP A 289 -0.11 14.68 -18.43
CA ASP A 289 1.31 15.00 -18.48
C ASP A 289 2.10 13.75 -18.05
N ILE A 290 3.06 13.33 -18.89
CA ILE A 290 3.86 12.12 -18.61
C ILE A 290 5.27 12.56 -18.18
N LEU A 291 5.63 12.18 -16.95
CA LEU A 291 6.95 12.42 -16.38
C LEU A 291 7.73 11.10 -16.36
N GLU A 292 8.74 11.03 -17.22
CA GLU A 292 9.59 9.84 -17.31
C GLU A 292 10.63 9.85 -16.20
N ILE A 293 10.75 8.72 -15.47
CA ILE A 293 11.78 8.50 -14.45
C ILE A 293 12.61 7.29 -14.83
N PRO A 294 13.96 7.35 -14.79
CA PRO A 294 14.77 6.21 -15.16
C PRO A 294 14.58 5.05 -14.19
N MET A 295 14.81 3.83 -14.68
CA MET A 295 15.02 2.69 -13.78
C MET A 295 16.35 2.83 -13.04
N PRO A 296 16.50 2.25 -11.83
CA PRO A 296 17.82 1.94 -11.31
C PRO A 296 18.50 0.90 -12.22
N GLY A 297 19.82 0.81 -12.22
CA GLY A 297 20.49 -0.33 -12.81
C GLY A 297 20.08 -1.63 -12.09
N VAL A 298 20.45 -2.76 -12.66
CA VAL A 298 20.07 -4.07 -12.12
C VAL A 298 20.44 -4.19 -10.65
N VAL A 299 19.46 -4.52 -9.82
CA VAL A 299 19.63 -4.93 -8.42
C VAL A 299 19.35 -6.41 -8.33
N GLU A 300 20.32 -7.17 -7.82
CA GLU A 300 20.26 -8.63 -7.74
C GLU A 300 20.54 -9.14 -6.34
N HIS A 301 19.96 -10.26 -6.00
CA HIS A 301 20.28 -11.03 -4.82
C HIS A 301 20.21 -12.53 -5.15
N ASP A 302 21.26 -13.26 -4.77
CA ASP A 302 21.40 -14.71 -5.03
C ASP A 302 21.16 -15.10 -6.51
N GLY A 303 21.60 -14.24 -7.45
CA GLY A 303 21.44 -14.44 -8.89
C GLY A 303 20.03 -14.18 -9.44
N GLN A 304 19.13 -13.68 -8.62
CA GLN A 304 17.80 -13.26 -9.01
C GLN A 304 17.73 -11.73 -9.14
N ARG A 305 17.23 -11.23 -10.27
CA ARG A 305 16.91 -9.82 -10.44
C ARG A 305 15.73 -9.44 -9.56
N LEU A 306 15.85 -8.31 -8.85
CA LEU A 306 14.83 -7.78 -7.95
C LEU A 306 14.05 -6.66 -8.64
N PRO A 307 12.75 -6.43 -8.28
CA PRO A 307 11.89 -5.43 -8.91
C PRO A 307 12.17 -4.00 -8.39
N ALA A 308 13.43 -3.59 -8.41
CA ALA A 308 13.84 -2.27 -7.95
C ALA A 308 13.34 -1.19 -8.90
N THR A 309 12.62 -0.21 -8.36
CA THR A 309 12.06 0.92 -9.10
C THR A 309 11.93 2.15 -8.21
N TYR A 310 12.16 3.35 -8.76
CA TYR A 310 11.93 4.60 -8.03
C TYR A 310 10.44 4.96 -7.93
N VAL A 311 9.56 4.28 -8.66
CA VAL A 311 8.12 4.56 -8.71
C VAL A 311 7.39 4.01 -7.48
N ASN A 312 7.98 3.06 -6.76
CA ASN A 312 7.45 2.55 -5.48
C ASN A 312 7.64 3.55 -4.32
N PHE A 313 7.49 4.85 -4.61
CA PHE A 313 7.53 5.94 -3.64
C PHE A 313 6.24 6.01 -2.81
N TYR A 314 6.29 6.70 -1.67
CA TYR A 314 5.16 6.89 -0.77
C TYR A 314 5.01 8.35 -0.33
N PHE A 315 3.81 8.91 -0.51
CA PHE A 315 3.46 10.23 -0.03
C PHE A 315 3.25 10.22 1.49
N ILE A 316 3.82 11.20 2.16
CA ILE A 316 3.51 11.54 3.55
C ILE A 316 3.20 13.04 3.66
N ASN A 317 2.69 13.50 4.80
CA ASN A 317 2.41 14.93 4.98
C ASN A 317 3.67 15.77 4.78
N GLY A 318 3.68 16.60 3.73
CA GLY A 318 4.78 17.51 3.42
C GLY A 318 6.01 16.89 2.73
N ALA A 319 6.07 15.58 2.53
CA ALA A 319 7.19 14.92 1.87
C ALA A 319 6.78 13.77 0.95
N LEU A 320 7.74 13.28 0.17
CA LEU A 320 7.68 12.06 -0.62
C LEU A 320 8.88 11.18 -0.26
N LEU A 321 8.64 9.97 0.20
CA LEU A 321 9.67 8.98 0.44
C LEU A 321 9.93 8.19 -0.84
N VAL A 322 11.17 8.17 -1.31
CA VAL A 322 11.55 7.55 -2.58
C VAL A 322 12.56 6.44 -2.31
N PRO A 323 12.31 5.19 -2.72
CA PRO A 323 13.31 4.14 -2.60
C PRO A 323 14.53 4.46 -3.45
N ILE A 324 15.73 4.29 -2.91
CA ILE A 324 17.01 4.39 -3.62
C ILE A 324 17.82 3.11 -3.42
N TYR A 325 18.76 2.84 -4.34
CA TYR A 325 19.38 1.52 -4.46
C TYR A 325 20.91 1.58 -4.50
N ARG A 326 21.53 2.57 -3.81
CA ARG A 326 23.00 2.78 -3.76
C ARG A 326 23.62 3.01 -5.15
N GLN A 327 22.85 3.57 -6.08
CA GLN A 327 23.27 3.84 -7.46
C GLN A 327 23.34 5.35 -7.69
N LYS A 328 24.44 5.94 -7.26
CA LYS A 328 24.65 7.38 -7.11
C LYS A 328 24.11 8.24 -8.26
N THR A 329 24.25 7.81 -9.50
CA THR A 329 23.83 8.59 -10.68
C THR A 329 22.32 8.53 -10.91
N SER A 330 21.76 7.32 -10.95
CA SER A 330 20.32 7.13 -11.20
C SER A 330 19.49 7.53 -9.99
N ASP A 331 19.93 7.24 -8.75
CA ASP A 331 19.27 7.70 -7.53
C ASP A 331 19.16 9.24 -7.52
N LYS A 332 20.27 9.94 -7.77
CA LYS A 332 20.29 11.40 -7.83
C LYS A 332 19.36 11.95 -8.90
N LYS A 333 19.41 11.37 -10.12
CA LYS A 333 18.55 11.80 -11.23
C LYS A 333 17.07 11.62 -10.92
N ALA A 334 16.69 10.49 -10.31
CA ALA A 334 15.31 10.21 -9.92
C ALA A 334 14.80 11.23 -8.88
N LEU A 335 15.59 11.49 -7.83
CA LEU A 335 15.24 12.47 -6.80
C LEU A 335 15.11 13.89 -7.35
N GLU A 336 16.01 14.32 -8.26
CA GLU A 336 15.95 15.64 -8.91
C GLU A 336 14.71 15.81 -9.80
N ILE A 337 14.33 14.77 -10.56
CA ILE A 337 13.11 14.78 -11.38
C ILE A 337 11.88 14.99 -10.48
N LEU A 338 11.75 14.20 -9.41
CA LEU A 338 10.63 14.31 -8.48
C LEU A 338 10.62 15.64 -7.71
N GLN A 339 11.78 16.15 -7.29
CA GLN A 339 11.88 17.45 -6.62
C GLN A 339 11.43 18.60 -7.53
N LYS A 340 11.78 18.54 -8.81
CA LYS A 340 11.34 19.55 -9.80
C LYS A 340 9.81 19.47 -10.03
N ALA A 341 9.25 18.26 -10.04
CA ALA A 341 7.81 18.05 -10.25
C ALA A 341 6.97 18.41 -9.00
N LEU A 342 7.55 18.29 -7.81
CA LEU A 342 6.89 18.52 -6.53
C LEU A 342 7.62 19.56 -5.67
N PRO A 343 7.73 20.82 -6.12
CA PRO A 343 8.54 21.84 -5.43
C PRO A 343 8.03 22.19 -4.03
N GLY A 344 6.77 21.90 -3.73
CA GLY A 344 6.15 22.12 -2.41
C GLY A 344 6.33 20.96 -1.41
N ARG A 345 7.05 19.89 -1.80
CA ARG A 345 7.30 18.73 -0.95
C ARG A 345 8.78 18.44 -0.81
N GLN A 346 9.20 17.97 0.34
CA GLN A 346 10.55 17.43 0.53
C GLN A 346 10.64 16.05 -0.12
N ILE A 347 11.63 15.84 -0.99
CA ILE A 347 11.90 14.52 -1.58
C ILE A 347 13.01 13.85 -0.76
N ILE A 348 12.72 12.70 -0.16
CA ILE A 348 13.61 11.99 0.76
C ILE A 348 13.93 10.62 0.19
N GLY A 349 15.20 10.42 -0.19
CA GLY A 349 15.68 9.09 -0.61
C GLY A 349 15.88 8.17 0.58
N ILE A 350 15.31 6.98 0.54
CA ILE A 350 15.46 5.92 1.54
C ILE A 350 16.17 4.74 0.89
N ASP A 351 17.31 4.33 1.45
CA ASP A 351 18.02 3.13 1.00
C ASP A 351 17.15 1.89 1.22
N CYS A 352 16.76 1.24 0.14
CA CYS A 352 15.86 0.08 0.12
C CYS A 352 16.53 -1.20 -0.40
N VAL A 353 17.86 -1.23 -0.52
CA VAL A 353 18.55 -2.41 -1.06
C VAL A 353 18.22 -3.69 -0.29
N GLU A 354 18.16 -3.64 1.04
CA GLU A 354 17.80 -4.81 1.85
C GLU A 354 16.28 -5.06 1.88
N LEU A 355 15.45 -4.02 1.75
CA LEU A 355 13.99 -4.20 1.69
C LEU A 355 13.54 -4.86 0.39
N ILE A 356 14.17 -4.51 -0.73
CA ILE A 356 13.79 -5.07 -2.04
C ILE A 356 14.07 -6.58 -2.16
N TRP A 357 14.83 -7.16 -1.24
CA TRP A 357 14.98 -8.63 -1.16
C TRP A 357 13.65 -9.34 -0.89
N GLY A 358 12.70 -8.65 -0.25
CA GLY A 358 11.32 -9.12 -0.08
C GLY A 358 10.43 -8.88 -1.30
N LEU A 359 10.98 -8.42 -2.42
CA LEU A 359 10.30 -8.13 -3.69
C LEU A 359 9.35 -6.91 -3.65
N GLY A 360 9.51 -6.03 -2.64
CA GLY A 360 8.76 -4.79 -2.51
C GLY A 360 9.56 -3.71 -1.77
N ALA A 361 9.16 -2.45 -1.92
CA ALA A 361 9.82 -1.31 -1.28
C ALA A 361 8.85 -0.52 -0.38
N ILE A 362 9.02 0.80 -0.30
CA ILE A 362 8.33 1.66 0.68
C ILE A 362 6.81 1.61 0.50
N HIS A 363 6.31 1.76 -0.74
CA HIS A 363 4.88 1.77 -1.00
C HIS A 363 4.21 0.45 -0.64
N CYS A 364 4.81 -0.67 -1.01
CA CYS A 364 4.29 -2.01 -0.71
C CYS A 364 4.14 -2.29 0.80
N LEU A 365 4.99 -1.68 1.65
CA LEU A 365 4.97 -1.85 3.11
C LEU A 365 3.98 -0.93 3.82
N THR A 366 3.43 0.09 3.14
CA THR A 366 2.67 1.17 3.75
C THR A 366 1.24 1.26 3.24
N GLN A 367 0.30 1.63 4.11
CA GLN A 367 -1.07 1.96 3.74
C GLN A 367 -1.48 3.28 4.40
N GLN A 368 -1.90 4.26 3.59
CA GLN A 368 -2.33 5.55 4.12
C GLN A 368 -3.73 5.48 4.76
N GLN A 369 -3.87 6.15 5.89
CA GLN A 369 -5.16 6.52 6.46
C GLN A 369 -5.38 8.00 6.22
N PRO A 370 -6.30 8.39 5.34
CA PRO A 370 -6.59 9.79 5.09
C PRO A 370 -7.19 10.45 6.32
N ARG A 371 -7.01 11.76 6.46
CA ARG A 371 -7.66 12.57 7.51
C ARG A 371 -9.15 12.73 7.21
N PHE A 372 -10.03 12.53 8.22
CA PHE A 372 -11.48 12.65 8.13
C PHE A 372 -12.12 13.22 9.40
#